data_c8866fefdcc056d7765d84c7cae3aff6
#
_entry.id   c8866fefdcc056d7765d84c7cae3aff6
#
_cell.length_a   1.000
_cell.length_b   1.000
_cell.length_c   1.000
_cell.angle_alpha   90.00
_cell.angle_beta   90.00
_cell.angle_gamma   90.00
#
_symmetry.space_group_name_H-M   'P 1'
#
loop_
_entity.id
_entity.type
_entity.pdbx_description
1 polymer ?
#
loop_
_entity_poly.entity_id
_entity_poly.type
_entity_poly.pdbx_seq_one_letter_code
_entity_poly.pdbx_strand_id
1 'polypeptide(L)'
;EDLPTKATEEELKEAFVDEWGVKYSKDGRKLLKAPQKLDGTYSIRKGTKIICDEAFSDWSKFIGCSSLTSLVIPDSVTYIGDNAFSSCRSLTDIVIPDSVTSIGNNAFWNCCSLTDIVIPNSVISIGDKAFEYCSSLSNIVIPDGVTSIGDWAFGGCSSLTDIVIPDSVTSIGGYAFWYCESLTDIVIPNSVTGIGDKAFFDCKSLSSLVIPESVVNLNGNPFCRWNGELKCLSPYFIYDNKVLFDKDKSKIIAFRDKNTTSYVIPDSVSCIGDRAFCGCSSLSIVVIPDGVTSIGNGAFEGCTS
;
A
#
# COMPACT_ATOMS: atom_id res chain seq x y z
N GLU A 1 -15.53 10.20 23.12
CA GLU A 1 -16.47 10.43 22.00
C GLU A 1 -15.64 10.48 20.71
N ASP A 2 -15.93 9.56 19.79
CA ASP A 2 -15.33 9.56 18.47
C ASP A 2 -15.89 10.73 17.66
N LEU A 3 -15.09 11.76 17.48
CA LEU A 3 -15.45 12.89 16.64
C LEU A 3 -15.41 12.48 15.17
N PRO A 4 -16.41 12.85 14.34
CA PRO A 4 -16.37 12.56 12.91
C PRO A 4 -15.19 13.27 12.25
N THR A 5 -14.51 12.56 11.34
CA THR A 5 -13.31 13.05 10.66
C THR A 5 -13.62 14.00 9.52
N LYS A 6 -14.80 13.86 8.89
CA LYS A 6 -15.22 14.73 7.82
C LYS A 6 -15.68 16.08 8.35
N ALA A 7 -15.12 17.16 7.80
CA ALA A 7 -15.60 18.51 8.06
C ALA A 7 -16.97 18.72 7.42
N THR A 8 -17.93 19.23 8.19
CA THR A 8 -19.27 19.58 7.65
C THR A 8 -19.28 20.98 7.05
N GLU A 9 -20.26 21.26 6.16
CA GLU A 9 -20.43 22.61 5.62
C GLU A 9 -20.74 23.65 6.69
N GLU A 10 -21.44 23.27 7.75
CA GLU A 10 -21.74 24.13 8.88
C GLU A 10 -20.48 24.46 9.67
N GLU A 11 -19.67 23.45 10.01
CA GLU A 11 -18.37 23.67 10.66
C GLU A 11 -17.46 24.57 9.84
N LEU A 12 -17.45 24.41 8.49
CA LEU A 12 -16.64 25.25 7.60
C LEU A 12 -17.13 26.70 7.53
N LYS A 13 -18.43 26.94 7.67
CA LYS A 13 -19.03 28.30 7.71
C LYS A 13 -18.77 29.00 9.04
N GLU A 14 -18.82 28.26 10.14
CA GLU A 14 -18.58 28.79 11.50
C GLU A 14 -17.11 28.70 11.95
N ALA A 15 -16.23 28.28 11.04
CA ALA A 15 -14.84 28.01 11.37
C ALA A 15 -14.11 29.24 11.93
N PHE A 16 -13.32 29.01 12.98
CA PHE A 16 -12.26 29.94 13.33
C PHE A 16 -11.13 29.84 12.29
N VAL A 17 -10.65 30.98 11.82
CA VAL A 17 -9.58 31.05 10.82
C VAL A 17 -8.36 31.70 11.50
N ASP A 18 -7.22 31.02 11.46
CA ASP A 18 -5.98 31.57 12.01
C ASP A 18 -5.29 32.56 11.06
N GLU A 19 -4.15 33.09 11.46
CA GLU A 19 -3.37 34.07 10.69
C GLU A 19 -2.80 33.51 9.37
N TRP A 20 -2.71 32.18 9.25
CA TRP A 20 -2.25 31.46 8.05
C TRP A 20 -3.43 31.09 7.11
N GLY A 21 -4.66 31.37 7.53
CA GLY A 21 -5.87 31.02 6.79
C GLY A 21 -6.34 29.58 7.01
N VAL A 22 -5.76 28.87 8.00
CA VAL A 22 -6.20 27.51 8.35
C VAL A 22 -7.48 27.56 9.17
N LYS A 23 -8.46 26.76 8.79
CA LYS A 23 -9.78 26.69 9.41
C LYS A 23 -9.83 25.59 10.47
N TYR A 24 -10.32 25.96 11.64
CA TYR A 24 -10.58 25.07 12.76
C TYR A 24 -12.07 25.07 13.14
N SER A 25 -12.55 23.99 13.74
CA SER A 25 -13.86 23.99 14.39
C SER A 25 -13.94 25.09 15.47
N LYS A 26 -15.13 25.56 15.79
CA LYS A 26 -15.37 26.64 16.74
C LYS A 26 -14.77 26.35 18.13
N ASP A 27 -14.78 25.08 18.54
CA ASP A 27 -14.14 24.62 19.77
C ASP A 27 -12.63 24.36 19.67
N GLY A 28 -12.07 24.47 18.45
CA GLY A 28 -10.65 24.25 18.17
C GLY A 28 -10.19 22.79 18.17
N ARG A 29 -11.11 21.82 18.33
CA ARG A 29 -10.77 20.41 18.43
C ARG A 29 -10.51 19.73 17.07
N LYS A 30 -10.97 20.34 15.97
CA LYS A 30 -10.78 19.81 14.61
C LYS A 30 -10.03 20.84 13.76
N LEU A 31 -9.01 20.39 13.02
CA LEU A 31 -8.46 21.14 11.90
C LEU A 31 -9.28 20.75 10.67
N LEU A 32 -10.05 21.70 10.16
CA LEU A 32 -11.04 21.45 9.10
C LEU A 32 -10.43 21.57 7.70
N LYS A 33 -9.68 22.66 7.44
CA LYS A 33 -9.12 22.94 6.11
C LYS A 33 -8.00 23.94 6.15
N ALA A 34 -6.91 23.65 5.45
CA ALA A 34 -5.82 24.57 5.16
C ALA A 34 -5.97 25.18 3.76
N PRO A 35 -5.50 26.42 3.54
CA PRO A 35 -5.46 27.00 2.20
C PRO A 35 -4.37 26.32 1.35
N GLN A 36 -4.65 26.11 0.06
CA GLN A 36 -3.72 25.45 -0.86
C GLN A 36 -2.35 26.15 -0.99
N LYS A 37 -2.32 27.47 -0.71
CA LYS A 37 -1.10 28.30 -0.74
C LYS A 37 -0.28 28.25 0.54
N LEU A 38 -0.68 27.42 1.52
CA LEU A 38 0.10 27.27 2.76
C LEU A 38 1.49 26.75 2.40
N ASP A 39 2.52 27.48 2.86
CA ASP A 39 3.91 27.23 2.52
C ASP A 39 4.82 27.13 3.75
N GLY A 40 6.04 26.63 3.54
CA GLY A 40 7.06 26.52 4.58
C GLY A 40 6.66 25.59 5.72
N THR A 41 6.86 26.03 6.95
CA THR A 41 6.55 25.28 8.17
C THR A 41 5.25 25.77 8.80
N TYR A 42 4.35 24.86 9.13
CA TYR A 42 3.13 25.17 9.84
C TYR A 42 3.02 24.36 11.14
N SER A 43 2.61 25.01 12.21
CA SER A 43 2.35 24.37 13.49
C SER A 43 0.85 24.31 13.76
N ILE A 44 0.31 23.10 13.85
CA ILE A 44 -1.10 22.88 14.19
C ILE A 44 -1.37 23.37 15.60
N ARG A 45 -2.51 24.00 15.81
CA ARG A 45 -2.95 24.56 17.09
C ARG A 45 -3.01 23.49 18.18
N LYS A 46 -2.45 23.77 19.34
CA LYS A 46 -2.59 22.92 20.54
C LYS A 46 -4.06 22.72 20.91
N GLY A 47 -4.43 21.51 21.31
CA GLY A 47 -5.80 21.12 21.61
C GLY A 47 -6.57 20.52 20.45
N THR A 48 -6.05 20.61 19.20
CA THR A 48 -6.60 19.89 18.06
C THR A 48 -6.55 18.38 18.32
N LYS A 49 -7.67 17.69 18.12
CA LYS A 49 -7.82 16.24 18.31
C LYS A 49 -7.80 15.51 16.97
N ILE A 50 -8.36 16.12 15.95
CA ILE A 50 -8.54 15.52 14.62
C ILE A 50 -8.00 16.44 13.55
N ILE A 51 -7.16 15.91 12.67
CA ILE A 51 -6.89 16.47 11.35
C ILE A 51 -7.93 15.87 10.43
N CYS A 52 -8.87 16.69 9.94
CA CYS A 52 -10.01 16.22 9.16
C CYS A 52 -9.60 15.64 7.81
N ASP A 53 -10.55 14.91 7.21
CA ASP A 53 -10.42 14.44 5.84
C ASP A 53 -10.15 15.61 4.90
N GLU A 54 -9.21 15.42 3.98
CA GLU A 54 -8.77 16.45 3.02
C GLU A 54 -8.31 17.78 3.64
N ALA A 55 -7.88 17.79 4.90
CA ALA A 55 -7.54 19.04 5.61
C ALA A 55 -6.49 19.88 4.88
N PHE A 56 -5.46 19.26 4.28
CA PHE A 56 -4.41 19.92 3.49
C PHE A 56 -4.46 19.59 1.99
N SER A 57 -5.57 19.01 1.51
CA SER A 57 -5.72 18.62 0.12
C SER A 57 -7.09 18.97 -0.45
N ASP A 58 -7.23 18.86 -1.76
CA ASP A 58 -8.53 18.81 -2.47
C ASP A 58 -8.46 17.57 -3.38
N TRP A 59 -8.98 16.45 -2.88
CA TRP A 59 -8.92 15.18 -3.57
C TRP A 59 -9.64 15.22 -4.92
N SER A 60 -10.71 16.00 -5.01
CA SER A 60 -11.47 16.14 -6.27
C SER A 60 -10.63 16.73 -7.42
N LYS A 61 -9.57 17.44 -7.10
CA LYS A 61 -8.64 18.06 -8.06
C LYS A 61 -7.25 17.41 -8.04
N PHE A 62 -7.02 16.42 -7.16
CA PHE A 62 -5.70 15.80 -6.94
C PHE A 62 -4.60 16.82 -6.59
N ILE A 63 -4.94 17.85 -5.82
CA ILE A 63 -4.01 18.87 -5.36
C ILE A 63 -3.93 18.90 -3.84
N GLY A 64 -2.73 19.20 -3.31
CA GLY A 64 -2.46 19.40 -1.89
C GLY A 64 -1.76 20.72 -1.64
N CYS A 65 -1.40 20.99 -0.38
CA CYS A 65 -0.55 22.13 0.00
C CYS A 65 0.88 21.85 -0.50
N SER A 66 1.08 21.99 -1.81
CA SER A 66 2.31 21.57 -2.50
C SER A 66 3.56 22.38 -2.12
N SER A 67 3.42 23.49 -1.41
CA SER A 67 4.52 24.33 -0.92
C SER A 67 4.79 24.15 0.58
N LEU A 68 3.98 23.35 1.27
CA LEU A 68 4.19 23.02 2.69
C LEU A 68 5.37 22.05 2.79
N THR A 69 6.40 22.44 3.54
CA THR A 69 7.65 21.67 3.68
C THR A 69 7.76 20.92 5.00
N SER A 70 7.21 21.47 6.06
CA SER A 70 7.26 20.89 7.40
C SER A 70 5.97 21.12 8.17
N LEU A 71 5.58 20.17 9.00
CA LEU A 71 4.37 20.22 9.81
C LEU A 71 4.64 19.76 11.24
N VAL A 72 4.26 20.59 12.20
CA VAL A 72 4.29 20.22 13.61
C VAL A 72 2.89 19.82 14.07
N ILE A 73 2.71 18.55 14.42
CA ILE A 73 1.46 17.99 14.93
C ILE A 73 1.55 17.95 16.47
N PRO A 74 0.62 18.57 17.21
CA PRO A 74 0.66 18.54 18.67
C PRO A 74 0.22 17.18 19.25
N ASP A 75 0.71 16.85 20.45
CA ASP A 75 0.39 15.62 21.19
C ASP A 75 -1.10 15.44 21.55
N SER A 76 -1.91 16.42 21.22
CA SER A 76 -3.38 16.31 21.39
C SER A 76 -4.08 15.60 20.22
N VAL A 77 -3.41 15.47 19.06
CA VAL A 77 -4.01 14.85 17.87
C VAL A 77 -4.05 13.33 18.02
N THR A 78 -5.22 12.74 17.84
CA THR A 78 -5.45 11.29 17.95
C THR A 78 -5.76 10.63 16.61
N TYR A 79 -6.17 11.41 15.60
CA TYR A 79 -6.59 10.90 14.31
C TYR A 79 -6.12 11.79 13.15
N ILE A 80 -5.60 11.14 12.10
CA ILE A 80 -5.29 11.77 10.80
C ILE A 80 -6.30 11.23 9.79
N GLY A 81 -7.12 12.13 9.21
CA GLY A 81 -8.23 11.79 8.32
C GLY A 81 -7.82 11.29 6.94
N ASP A 82 -8.81 10.84 6.19
CA ASP A 82 -8.62 10.39 4.81
C ASP A 82 -8.14 11.54 3.93
N ASN A 83 -7.16 11.28 3.06
CA ASN A 83 -6.56 12.28 2.18
C ASN A 83 -5.98 13.51 2.90
N ALA A 84 -5.75 13.47 4.21
CA ALA A 84 -5.43 14.67 4.99
C ALA A 84 -4.25 15.46 4.42
N PHE A 85 -3.18 14.81 3.97
CA PHE A 85 -1.98 15.40 3.37
C PHE A 85 -1.76 14.95 1.92
N SER A 86 -2.78 14.44 1.26
CA SER A 86 -2.68 13.98 -0.12
C SER A 86 -2.08 15.07 -1.03
N SER A 87 -1.10 14.72 -1.85
CA SER A 87 -0.38 15.62 -2.77
C SER A 87 0.33 16.82 -2.11
N CYS A 88 0.68 16.75 -0.83
CA CYS A 88 1.61 17.68 -0.19
C CYS A 88 3.03 17.36 -0.66
N ARG A 89 3.33 17.66 -1.92
CA ARG A 89 4.50 17.16 -2.64
C ARG A 89 5.84 17.67 -2.11
N SER A 90 5.88 18.80 -1.43
CA SER A 90 7.09 19.37 -0.84
C SER A 90 7.27 19.00 0.64
N LEU A 91 6.35 18.24 1.23
CA LEU A 91 6.43 17.83 2.62
C LEU A 91 7.61 16.85 2.81
N THR A 92 8.64 17.30 3.51
CA THR A 92 9.86 16.53 3.79
C THR A 92 9.96 16.11 5.25
N ASP A 93 9.37 16.90 6.15
CA ASP A 93 9.51 16.72 7.58
C ASP A 93 8.14 16.74 8.27
N ILE A 94 7.80 15.64 8.90
CA ILE A 94 6.59 15.49 9.70
C ILE A 94 6.84 14.50 10.85
N VAL A 95 6.47 14.89 12.05
CA VAL A 95 6.51 14.02 13.22
C VAL A 95 5.07 13.67 13.60
N ILE A 96 4.74 12.40 13.60
CA ILE A 96 3.45 11.89 14.08
C ILE A 96 3.58 11.65 15.59
N PRO A 97 2.80 12.33 16.44
CA PRO A 97 2.92 12.17 17.90
C PRO A 97 2.34 10.82 18.38
N ASP A 98 2.82 10.38 19.56
CA ASP A 98 2.40 9.13 20.21
C ASP A 98 0.91 9.09 20.60
N SER A 99 0.19 10.18 20.46
CA SER A 99 -1.26 10.24 20.66
C SER A 99 -2.08 9.75 19.46
N VAL A 100 -1.46 9.68 18.27
CA VAL A 100 -2.17 9.26 17.03
C VAL A 100 -2.38 7.75 17.05
N THR A 101 -3.63 7.34 16.88
CA THR A 101 -4.02 5.92 16.87
C THR A 101 -4.38 5.40 15.47
N SER A 102 -4.66 6.30 14.52
CA SER A 102 -5.08 5.91 13.18
C SER A 102 -4.62 6.91 12.11
N ILE A 103 -4.19 6.37 10.98
CA ILE A 103 -3.85 7.09 9.76
C ILE A 103 -4.85 6.65 8.68
N GLY A 104 -5.60 7.62 8.13
CA GLY A 104 -6.67 7.38 7.16
C GLY A 104 -6.20 6.93 5.78
N ASN A 105 -7.15 6.60 4.92
CA ASN A 105 -6.88 6.24 3.53
C ASN A 105 -6.25 7.41 2.76
N ASN A 106 -5.27 7.12 1.91
CA ASN A 106 -4.55 8.13 1.13
C ASN A 106 -3.96 9.29 1.96
N ALA A 107 -3.78 9.15 3.27
CA ALA A 107 -3.41 10.26 4.16
C ALA A 107 -2.16 10.99 3.69
N PHE A 108 -1.15 10.29 3.16
CA PHE A 108 0.09 10.81 2.60
C PHE A 108 0.26 10.47 1.10
N TRP A 109 -0.86 10.20 0.40
CA TRP A 109 -0.80 9.88 -1.02
C TRP A 109 -0.03 10.93 -1.80
N ASN A 110 0.97 10.49 -2.60
CA ASN A 110 1.77 11.37 -3.45
C ASN A 110 2.52 12.51 -2.69
N CYS A 111 2.92 12.24 -1.44
CA CYS A 111 3.90 13.05 -0.71
C CYS A 111 5.31 12.68 -1.17
N CYS A 112 5.62 13.00 -2.44
CA CYS A 112 6.79 12.47 -3.14
C CYS A 112 8.15 12.97 -2.61
N SER A 113 8.19 14.02 -1.77
CA SER A 113 9.41 14.50 -1.11
C SER A 113 9.61 13.95 0.30
N LEU A 114 8.66 13.17 0.85
CA LEU A 114 8.78 12.59 2.18
C LEU A 114 9.86 11.50 2.15
N THR A 115 10.96 11.72 2.89
CA THR A 115 12.12 10.80 2.90
C THR A 115 12.05 9.79 4.02
N ASP A 116 11.59 10.25 5.19
CA ASP A 116 11.49 9.46 6.41
C ASP A 116 10.21 9.82 7.15
N ILE A 117 9.59 8.84 7.76
CA ILE A 117 8.46 9.03 8.66
C ILE A 117 8.50 7.98 9.76
N VAL A 118 8.35 8.42 11.00
CA VAL A 118 8.21 7.52 12.14
C VAL A 118 6.72 7.39 12.46
N ILE A 119 6.20 6.18 12.35
CA ILE A 119 4.85 5.85 12.77
C ILE A 119 4.92 5.38 14.23
N PRO A 120 4.27 6.07 15.17
CA PRO A 120 4.37 5.71 16.59
C PRO A 120 3.64 4.40 16.90
N ASN A 121 4.07 3.71 17.98
CA ASN A 121 3.49 2.44 18.41
C ASN A 121 2.01 2.51 18.85
N SER A 122 1.49 3.70 19.02
CA SER A 122 0.06 3.95 19.28
C SER A 122 -0.83 3.70 18.05
N VAL A 123 -0.25 3.74 16.83
CA VAL A 123 -1.00 3.54 15.59
C VAL A 123 -1.35 2.06 15.42
N ILE A 124 -2.63 1.78 15.35
CA ILE A 124 -3.18 0.43 15.15
C ILE A 124 -3.79 0.22 13.77
N SER A 125 -3.95 1.30 12.99
CA SER A 125 -4.54 1.26 11.65
C SER A 125 -3.83 2.21 10.70
N ILE A 126 -3.43 1.68 9.55
CA ILE A 126 -2.91 2.42 8.39
C ILE A 126 -3.85 2.11 7.23
N GLY A 127 -4.48 3.15 6.68
CA GLY A 127 -5.49 3.00 5.62
C GLY A 127 -4.91 2.57 4.28
N ASP A 128 -5.81 2.23 3.35
CA ASP A 128 -5.43 1.94 1.96
C ASP A 128 -4.74 3.15 1.32
N LYS A 129 -3.71 2.89 0.50
CA LYS A 129 -2.96 3.94 -0.21
C LYS A 129 -2.31 5.00 0.69
N ALA A 130 -2.18 4.73 2.00
CA ALA A 130 -1.74 5.74 2.97
C ALA A 130 -0.42 6.41 2.57
N PHE A 131 0.52 5.67 1.98
CA PHE A 131 1.83 6.15 1.50
C PHE A 131 2.05 5.88 -0.01
N GLU A 132 0.95 5.65 -0.77
CA GLU A 132 1.08 5.42 -2.21
C GLU A 132 1.75 6.63 -2.89
N TYR A 133 2.75 6.37 -3.75
CA TYR A 133 3.58 7.36 -4.44
C TYR A 133 4.42 8.29 -3.51
N CYS A 134 4.74 7.87 -2.29
CA CYS A 134 5.82 8.49 -1.51
C CYS A 134 7.17 8.05 -2.09
N SER A 135 7.51 8.55 -3.27
CA SER A 135 8.63 8.03 -4.09
C SER A 135 10.01 8.26 -3.48
N SER A 136 10.18 9.22 -2.58
CA SER A 136 11.42 9.47 -1.86
C SER A 136 11.52 8.73 -0.52
N LEU A 137 10.46 8.06 -0.07
CA LEU A 137 10.44 7.34 1.20
C LEU A 137 11.42 6.17 1.15
N SER A 138 12.49 6.25 1.94
CA SER A 138 13.60 5.30 1.93
C SER A 138 13.49 4.24 3.02
N ASN A 139 12.86 4.58 4.13
CA ASN A 139 12.69 3.71 5.29
C ASN A 139 11.37 3.99 6.00
N ILE A 140 10.72 2.96 6.50
CA ILE A 140 9.52 3.06 7.33
C ILE A 140 9.43 1.84 8.24
N VAL A 141 9.05 2.06 9.49
CA VAL A 141 8.78 0.99 10.46
C VAL A 141 7.29 0.91 10.69
N ILE A 142 6.71 -0.26 10.48
CA ILE A 142 5.30 -0.54 10.79
C ILE A 142 5.21 -0.93 12.25
N PRO A 143 4.39 -0.25 13.08
CA PRO A 143 4.28 -0.57 14.50
C PRO A 143 3.56 -1.90 14.77
N ASP A 144 3.92 -2.53 15.90
CA ASP A 144 3.39 -3.85 16.32
C ASP A 144 1.87 -3.89 16.57
N GLY A 145 1.20 -2.73 16.64
CA GLY A 145 -0.26 -2.65 16.74
C GLY A 145 -1.02 -2.84 15.42
N VAL A 146 -0.32 -2.71 14.27
CA VAL A 146 -0.94 -2.78 12.95
C VAL A 146 -1.23 -4.22 12.57
N THR A 147 -2.49 -4.54 12.24
CA THR A 147 -2.93 -5.90 11.94
C THR A 147 -3.05 -6.22 10.45
N SER A 148 -3.00 -5.20 9.59
CA SER A 148 -3.06 -5.37 8.13
C SER A 148 -2.29 -4.28 7.40
N ILE A 149 -1.70 -4.64 6.27
CA ILE A 149 -1.19 -3.70 5.28
C ILE A 149 -2.29 -3.56 4.22
N GLY A 150 -2.83 -2.35 4.06
CA GLY A 150 -3.94 -2.06 3.14
C GLY A 150 -3.55 -2.17 1.66
N ASP A 151 -4.55 -2.11 0.79
CA ASP A 151 -4.34 -2.08 -0.65
C ASP A 151 -3.52 -0.84 -1.03
N TRP A 152 -2.47 -1.03 -1.85
CA TRP A 152 -1.59 0.03 -2.33
C TRP A 152 -0.84 0.82 -1.24
N ALA A 153 -0.83 0.34 0.01
CA ALA A 153 -0.34 1.14 1.15
C ALA A 153 1.04 1.76 0.93
N PHE A 154 1.96 1.05 0.27
CA PHE A 154 3.31 1.50 -0.11
C PHE A 154 3.55 1.44 -1.62
N GLY A 155 2.48 1.37 -2.43
CA GLY A 155 2.59 1.33 -3.88
C GLY A 155 3.34 2.55 -4.43
N GLY A 156 4.36 2.33 -5.29
CA GLY A 156 5.15 3.41 -5.86
C GLY A 156 6.16 4.09 -4.91
N CYS A 157 6.41 3.53 -3.73
CA CYS A 157 7.52 3.94 -2.86
C CYS A 157 8.85 3.45 -3.48
N SER A 158 9.25 4.04 -4.60
CA SER A 158 10.36 3.55 -5.42
C SER A 158 11.73 3.62 -4.76
N SER A 159 11.91 4.46 -3.74
CA SER A 159 13.15 4.57 -2.96
C SER A 159 13.17 3.69 -1.72
N LEU A 160 12.08 2.98 -1.38
CA LEU A 160 12.00 2.14 -0.20
C LEU A 160 12.95 0.95 -0.34
N THR A 161 13.97 0.89 0.53
CA THR A 161 15.02 -0.14 0.48
C THR A 161 14.76 -1.30 1.42
N ASP A 162 14.09 -1.02 2.54
CA ASP A 162 13.85 -1.96 3.62
C ASP A 162 12.52 -1.68 4.31
N ILE A 163 11.83 -2.72 4.72
CA ILE A 163 10.60 -2.63 5.51
C ILE A 163 10.44 -3.86 6.39
N VAL A 164 10.17 -3.62 7.67
CA VAL A 164 9.87 -4.69 8.63
C VAL A 164 8.37 -4.82 8.77
N ILE A 165 7.85 -6.01 8.47
CA ILE A 165 6.44 -6.36 8.71
C ILE A 165 6.35 -7.05 10.08
N PRO A 166 5.65 -6.46 11.06
CA PRO A 166 5.55 -7.04 12.40
C PRO A 166 4.66 -8.30 12.43
N ASP A 167 4.85 -9.13 13.46
CA ASP A 167 4.07 -10.36 13.67
C ASP A 167 2.58 -10.12 14.00
N SER A 168 2.17 -8.89 14.18
CA SER A 168 0.75 -8.50 14.30
C SER A 168 0.01 -8.51 12.96
N VAL A 169 0.73 -8.39 11.83
CA VAL A 169 0.11 -8.30 10.50
C VAL A 169 -0.38 -9.67 10.05
N THR A 170 -1.66 -9.75 9.75
CA THR A 170 -2.34 -10.99 9.29
C THR A 170 -2.64 -11.00 7.79
N SER A 171 -2.59 -9.84 7.13
CA SER A 171 -2.85 -9.73 5.69
C SER A 171 -2.03 -8.63 5.01
N ILE A 172 -1.64 -8.90 3.77
CA ILE A 172 -1.02 -7.93 2.86
C ILE A 172 -1.98 -7.70 1.71
N GLY A 173 -2.39 -6.46 1.51
CA GLY A 173 -3.36 -6.04 0.49
C GLY A 173 -2.83 -6.14 -0.94
N GLY A 174 -3.72 -5.97 -1.90
CA GLY A 174 -3.37 -5.91 -3.31
C GLY A 174 -2.50 -4.69 -3.62
N TYR A 175 -1.50 -4.87 -4.50
CA TYR A 175 -0.58 -3.80 -4.89
C TYR A 175 0.18 -3.14 -3.72
N ALA A 176 0.22 -3.75 -2.53
CA ALA A 176 0.75 -3.13 -1.32
C ALA A 176 2.18 -2.61 -1.48
N PHE A 177 3.04 -3.29 -2.25
CA PHE A 177 4.43 -2.92 -2.58
C PHE A 177 4.65 -2.76 -4.09
N TRP A 178 3.60 -2.43 -4.84
CA TRP A 178 3.66 -2.21 -6.27
C TRP A 178 4.72 -1.14 -6.63
N TYR A 179 5.63 -1.45 -7.57
CA TYR A 179 6.74 -0.57 -7.97
C TYR A 179 7.64 -0.08 -6.80
N CYS A 180 7.80 -0.87 -5.73
CA CYS A 180 8.88 -0.66 -4.76
C CYS A 180 10.19 -1.14 -5.37
N GLU A 181 10.70 -0.39 -6.34
CA GLU A 181 11.81 -0.84 -7.21
C GLU A 181 13.13 -1.02 -6.47
N SER A 182 13.35 -0.27 -5.37
CA SER A 182 14.58 -0.32 -4.56
C SER A 182 14.50 -1.34 -3.41
N LEU A 183 13.33 -1.96 -3.16
CA LEU A 183 13.16 -2.91 -2.07
C LEU A 183 14.04 -4.14 -2.30
N THR A 184 15.01 -4.37 -1.42
CA THR A 184 15.99 -5.46 -1.56
C THR A 184 15.63 -6.70 -0.77
N ASP A 185 14.97 -6.53 0.37
CA ASP A 185 14.57 -7.62 1.26
C ASP A 185 13.22 -7.33 1.91
N ILE A 186 12.45 -8.38 2.14
CA ILE A 186 11.20 -8.35 2.90
C ILE A 186 10.91 -9.73 3.46
N VAL A 187 10.64 -9.79 4.75
CA VAL A 187 10.23 -11.03 5.41
C VAL A 187 8.71 -10.98 5.63
N ILE A 188 8.01 -11.96 5.09
CA ILE A 188 6.58 -12.15 5.36
C ILE A 188 6.46 -13.00 6.62
N PRO A 189 5.92 -12.47 7.74
CA PRO A 189 5.85 -13.20 9.00
C PRO A 189 4.81 -14.33 8.97
N ASN A 190 4.98 -15.32 9.88
CA ASN A 190 4.06 -16.46 10.01
C ASN A 190 2.66 -16.09 10.56
N SER A 191 2.39 -14.84 10.82
CA SER A 191 1.05 -14.32 11.12
C SER A 191 0.22 -14.05 9.86
N VAL A 192 0.88 -13.84 8.71
CA VAL A 192 0.20 -13.50 7.45
C VAL A 192 -0.51 -14.73 6.88
N THR A 193 -1.82 -14.60 6.69
CA THR A 193 -2.68 -15.66 6.13
C THR A 193 -3.10 -15.39 4.69
N GLY A 194 -3.00 -14.13 4.22
CA GLY A 194 -3.39 -13.75 2.86
C GLY A 194 -2.48 -12.70 2.25
N ILE A 195 -2.25 -12.83 0.92
CA ILE A 195 -1.48 -11.88 0.12
C ILE A 195 -2.31 -11.50 -1.11
N GLY A 196 -2.46 -10.19 -1.34
CA GLY A 196 -3.29 -9.64 -2.41
C GLY A 196 -2.66 -9.69 -3.79
N ASP A 197 -3.48 -9.45 -4.80
CA ASP A 197 -3.07 -9.41 -6.21
C ASP A 197 -1.99 -8.34 -6.43
N LYS A 198 -0.97 -8.67 -7.23
CA LYS A 198 0.13 -7.75 -7.58
C LYS A 198 0.85 -7.11 -6.38
N ALA A 199 0.79 -7.73 -5.19
CA ALA A 199 1.39 -7.16 -3.98
C ALA A 199 2.87 -6.79 -4.17
N PHE A 200 3.64 -7.57 -4.94
CA PHE A 200 5.07 -7.36 -5.23
C PHE A 200 5.35 -7.07 -6.71
N PHE A 201 4.39 -6.48 -7.41
CA PHE A 201 4.54 -6.17 -8.83
C PHE A 201 5.72 -5.22 -9.10
N ASP A 202 6.61 -5.61 -10.00
CA ASP A 202 7.80 -4.82 -10.40
C ASP A 202 8.72 -4.38 -9.22
N CYS A 203 8.80 -5.17 -8.15
CA CYS A 203 9.83 -5.03 -7.12
C CYS A 203 11.18 -5.52 -7.68
N LYS A 204 11.84 -4.71 -8.49
CA LYS A 204 12.98 -5.13 -9.34
C LYS A 204 14.20 -5.57 -8.55
N SER A 205 14.46 -4.94 -7.41
CA SER A 205 15.63 -5.23 -6.56
C SER A 205 15.39 -6.38 -5.59
N LEU A 206 14.14 -6.82 -5.40
CA LEU A 206 13.78 -7.87 -4.48
C LEU A 206 14.22 -9.24 -5.05
N SER A 207 15.27 -9.81 -4.45
CA SER A 207 15.93 -11.00 -4.98
C SER A 207 15.20 -12.31 -4.65
N SER A 208 14.51 -12.38 -3.52
CA SER A 208 13.82 -13.59 -3.06
C SER A 208 12.60 -13.28 -2.20
N LEU A 209 11.64 -14.19 -2.20
CA LEU A 209 10.48 -14.20 -1.31
C LEU A 209 10.18 -15.62 -0.82
N VAL A 210 9.68 -15.70 0.40
CA VAL A 210 9.18 -16.94 0.98
C VAL A 210 7.70 -16.78 1.27
N ILE A 211 6.86 -17.69 0.75
CA ILE A 211 5.47 -17.83 1.18
C ILE A 211 5.49 -18.67 2.45
N PRO A 212 5.20 -18.11 3.64
CA PRO A 212 5.25 -18.85 4.89
C PRO A 212 4.13 -19.90 5.02
N GLU A 213 4.28 -20.80 5.99
CA GLU A 213 3.33 -21.89 6.25
C GLU A 213 1.90 -21.41 6.56
N SER A 214 1.78 -20.21 7.13
CA SER A 214 0.52 -19.58 7.53
C SER A 214 -0.35 -19.12 6.37
N VAL A 215 0.23 -18.85 5.20
CA VAL A 215 -0.53 -18.31 4.06
C VAL A 215 -1.47 -19.36 3.49
N VAL A 216 -2.75 -19.09 3.59
CA VAL A 216 -3.84 -19.97 3.09
C VAL A 216 -4.53 -19.39 1.85
N ASN A 217 -4.32 -18.09 1.57
CA ASN A 217 -4.99 -17.41 0.47
C ASN A 217 -4.02 -16.51 -0.33
N LEU A 218 -4.07 -16.65 -1.65
CA LEU A 218 -3.42 -15.77 -2.62
C LEU A 218 -4.53 -15.22 -3.54
N ASN A 219 -4.79 -13.92 -3.43
CA ASN A 219 -5.75 -13.26 -4.31
C ASN A 219 -5.05 -12.86 -5.61
N GLY A 220 -5.49 -13.42 -6.74
CA GLY A 220 -4.84 -13.20 -8.03
C GLY A 220 -3.40 -13.73 -8.10
N ASN A 221 -2.49 -12.94 -8.69
CA ASN A 221 -1.07 -13.25 -8.79
C ASN A 221 -0.24 -12.17 -8.06
N PRO A 222 0.13 -12.39 -6.78
CA PRO A 222 0.93 -11.42 -6.02
C PRO A 222 2.29 -11.10 -6.64
N PHE A 223 2.84 -12.01 -7.44
CA PHE A 223 4.18 -12.04 -8.00
C PHE A 223 4.24 -11.61 -9.49
N CYS A 224 3.15 -11.05 -10.01
CA CYS A 224 3.09 -10.57 -11.39
C CYS A 224 4.28 -9.63 -11.68
N ARG A 225 5.06 -9.89 -12.76
CA ARG A 225 6.27 -9.17 -13.16
C ARG A 225 7.44 -9.13 -12.16
N TRP A 226 7.34 -9.78 -11.01
CA TRP A 226 8.48 -9.96 -10.13
C TRP A 226 9.28 -11.21 -10.54
N ASN A 227 10.61 -11.09 -10.62
CA ASN A 227 11.49 -12.13 -11.19
C ASN A 227 12.45 -12.79 -10.18
N GLY A 228 12.38 -12.43 -8.89
CA GLY A 228 13.23 -13.02 -7.84
C GLY A 228 12.93 -14.50 -7.58
N GLU A 229 13.69 -15.11 -6.70
CA GLU A 229 13.49 -16.50 -6.26
C GLU A 229 12.25 -16.61 -5.36
N LEU A 230 11.37 -17.56 -5.66
CA LEU A 230 10.22 -17.89 -4.83
C LEU A 230 10.43 -19.22 -4.12
N LYS A 231 10.25 -19.23 -2.80
CA LYS A 231 10.14 -20.44 -1.98
C LYS A 231 8.72 -20.51 -1.40
N CYS A 232 8.10 -21.66 -1.48
CA CYS A 232 6.77 -21.89 -0.88
C CYS A 232 6.89 -22.90 0.26
N LEU A 233 6.54 -22.48 1.47
CA LEU A 233 6.45 -23.33 2.66
C LEU A 233 4.99 -23.66 3.01
N SER A 234 4.03 -22.92 2.45
CA SER A 234 2.61 -23.13 2.69
C SER A 234 2.14 -24.49 2.16
N PRO A 235 1.40 -25.26 2.96
CA PRO A 235 0.81 -26.55 2.49
C PRO A 235 -0.41 -26.38 1.57
N TYR A 236 -0.87 -25.14 1.36
CA TYR A 236 -2.01 -24.82 0.52
C TYR A 236 -1.65 -24.54 -0.93
N PHE A 237 -0.33 -24.51 -1.25
CA PHE A 237 0.16 -24.23 -2.59
C PHE A 237 1.32 -25.18 -2.94
N ILE A 238 1.46 -25.48 -4.21
CA ILE A 238 2.56 -26.26 -4.75
C ILE A 238 3.37 -25.37 -5.69
N TYR A 239 4.65 -25.18 -5.40
CA TYR A 239 5.58 -24.53 -6.31
C TYR A 239 6.48 -25.58 -6.97
N ASP A 240 6.26 -25.84 -8.24
CA ASP A 240 6.91 -26.89 -9.01
C ASP A 240 7.32 -26.36 -10.39
N ASN A 241 8.58 -26.59 -10.78
CA ASN A 241 9.12 -26.17 -12.07
C ASN A 241 8.79 -24.72 -12.44
N LYS A 242 8.97 -23.79 -11.48
CA LYS A 242 8.65 -22.35 -11.63
C LYS A 242 7.17 -22.04 -11.88
N VAL A 243 6.27 -22.93 -11.53
CA VAL A 243 4.84 -22.71 -11.56
C VAL A 243 4.26 -22.86 -10.16
N LEU A 244 3.51 -21.85 -9.74
CA LEU A 244 2.75 -21.89 -8.50
C LEU A 244 1.32 -22.32 -8.77
N PHE A 245 0.91 -23.41 -8.14
CA PHE A 245 -0.42 -24.00 -8.21
C PHE A 245 -1.12 -23.92 -6.86
N ASP A 246 -2.43 -24.11 -6.86
CA ASP A 246 -3.16 -24.52 -5.66
C ASP A 246 -2.71 -25.93 -5.20
N LYS A 247 -3.15 -26.34 -4.01
CA LYS A 247 -2.73 -27.62 -3.38
C LYS A 247 -3.04 -28.87 -4.20
N ASP A 248 -4.05 -28.81 -5.06
CA ASP A 248 -4.52 -29.96 -5.85
C ASP A 248 -3.97 -29.92 -7.29
N LYS A 249 -3.15 -28.94 -7.63
CA LYS A 249 -2.69 -28.63 -9.00
C LYS A 249 -3.84 -28.46 -10.00
N SER A 250 -4.99 -28.00 -9.53
CA SER A 250 -6.17 -27.73 -10.37
C SER A 250 -6.20 -26.31 -10.91
N LYS A 251 -5.47 -25.38 -10.27
CA LYS A 251 -5.39 -23.98 -10.66
C LYS A 251 -3.94 -23.52 -10.79
N ILE A 252 -3.59 -22.87 -11.91
CA ILE A 252 -2.34 -22.12 -12.03
C ILE A 252 -2.54 -20.73 -11.41
N ILE A 253 -1.72 -20.39 -10.41
CA ILE A 253 -1.73 -19.08 -9.73
C ILE A 253 -0.70 -18.14 -10.38
N ALA A 254 0.53 -18.64 -10.58
CA ALA A 254 1.59 -17.84 -11.19
C ALA A 254 2.58 -18.73 -11.97
N PHE A 255 2.72 -18.45 -13.24
CA PHE A 255 3.77 -19.00 -14.10
C PHE A 255 4.99 -18.08 -14.04
N ARG A 256 6.15 -18.61 -13.66
CA ARG A 256 7.32 -17.80 -13.32
C ARG A 256 8.56 -18.08 -14.19
N ASP A 257 8.45 -18.98 -15.19
CA ASP A 257 9.53 -19.19 -16.15
C ASP A 257 9.47 -18.14 -17.27
N LYS A 258 10.21 -17.06 -17.09
CA LYS A 258 10.23 -15.91 -18.00
C LYS A 258 11.04 -16.13 -19.29
N ASN A 259 11.79 -17.23 -19.35
CA ASN A 259 12.70 -17.50 -20.46
C ASN A 259 12.15 -18.57 -21.44
N THR A 260 11.15 -19.34 -21.01
CA THR A 260 10.56 -20.34 -21.90
C THR A 260 9.71 -19.71 -22.99
N THR A 261 9.76 -20.30 -24.18
CA THR A 261 8.95 -19.88 -25.33
C THR A 261 7.68 -20.71 -25.50
N SER A 262 7.59 -21.86 -24.82
CA SER A 262 6.42 -22.73 -24.88
C SER A 262 6.13 -23.41 -23.55
N TYR A 263 4.87 -23.60 -23.25
CA TYR A 263 4.42 -24.32 -22.06
C TYR A 263 3.20 -25.18 -22.35
N VAL A 264 3.24 -26.42 -21.87
CA VAL A 264 2.11 -27.35 -21.92
C VAL A 264 1.48 -27.36 -20.52
N ILE A 265 0.25 -26.89 -20.41
CA ILE A 265 -0.51 -26.91 -19.15
C ILE A 265 -0.84 -28.36 -18.80
N PRO A 266 -0.58 -28.81 -17.54
CA PRO A 266 -0.91 -30.17 -17.11
C PRO A 266 -2.40 -30.47 -17.20
N ASP A 267 -2.75 -31.72 -17.52
CA ASP A 267 -4.14 -32.20 -17.66
C ASP A 267 -4.96 -32.09 -16.35
N SER A 268 -4.28 -31.99 -15.20
CA SER A 268 -4.93 -31.75 -13.89
C SER A 268 -5.51 -30.34 -13.75
N VAL A 269 -5.08 -29.37 -14.59
CA VAL A 269 -5.48 -27.98 -14.47
C VAL A 269 -6.85 -27.76 -15.10
N SER A 270 -7.79 -27.27 -14.32
CA SER A 270 -9.12 -26.83 -14.74
C SER A 270 -9.31 -25.32 -14.77
N CYS A 271 -8.39 -24.58 -14.12
CA CYS A 271 -8.47 -23.12 -14.02
C CYS A 271 -7.10 -22.47 -14.25
N ILE A 272 -7.05 -21.50 -15.15
CA ILE A 272 -5.93 -20.55 -15.26
C ILE A 272 -6.33 -19.31 -14.46
N GLY A 273 -5.59 -19.00 -13.41
CA GLY A 273 -5.92 -17.91 -12.50
C GLY A 273 -5.76 -16.52 -13.12
N ASP A 274 -6.25 -15.50 -12.39
CA ASP A 274 -6.06 -14.11 -12.78
C ASP A 274 -4.58 -13.80 -12.90
N ARG A 275 -4.16 -13.19 -14.02
CA ARG A 275 -2.76 -12.81 -14.30
C ARG A 275 -1.73 -13.95 -14.15
N ALA A 276 -2.16 -15.19 -14.29
CA ALA A 276 -1.30 -16.36 -14.06
C ALA A 276 -0.02 -16.35 -14.90
N PHE A 277 -0.06 -15.90 -16.14
CA PHE A 277 1.08 -15.77 -17.06
C PHE A 277 1.55 -14.32 -17.22
N CYS A 278 1.21 -13.45 -16.29
CA CYS A 278 1.54 -12.02 -16.38
C CYS A 278 3.03 -11.77 -16.60
N GLY A 279 3.35 -10.98 -17.64
CA GLY A 279 4.71 -10.57 -17.97
C GLY A 279 5.60 -11.69 -18.54
N CYS A 280 5.01 -12.78 -19.05
CA CYS A 280 5.75 -13.85 -19.74
C CYS A 280 6.01 -13.44 -21.20
N SER A 281 6.86 -12.43 -21.39
CA SER A 281 7.10 -11.80 -22.70
C SER A 281 7.77 -12.73 -23.75
N SER A 282 8.46 -13.79 -23.30
CA SER A 282 9.08 -14.77 -24.20
C SER A 282 8.13 -15.92 -24.59
N LEU A 283 6.99 -16.05 -23.90
CA LEU A 283 6.08 -17.18 -24.08
C LEU A 283 5.20 -16.98 -25.31
N SER A 284 5.46 -17.73 -26.37
CA SER A 284 4.74 -17.65 -27.65
C SER A 284 3.74 -18.78 -27.88
N ILE A 285 3.91 -19.92 -27.19
CA ILE A 285 3.05 -21.06 -27.34
C ILE A 285 2.60 -21.55 -25.97
N VAL A 286 1.29 -21.66 -25.77
CA VAL A 286 0.68 -22.31 -24.59
C VAL A 286 -0.31 -23.36 -25.09
N VAL A 287 -0.06 -24.61 -24.72
CA VAL A 287 -1.01 -25.72 -25.04
C VAL A 287 -1.96 -25.83 -23.84
N ILE A 288 -3.23 -25.57 -24.08
CA ILE A 288 -4.29 -25.63 -23.08
C ILE A 288 -5.07 -26.96 -23.27
N PRO A 289 -5.10 -27.84 -22.25
CA PRO A 289 -5.83 -29.09 -22.34
C PRO A 289 -7.37 -28.90 -22.29
N ASP A 290 -8.13 -29.86 -22.78
CA ASP A 290 -9.59 -29.80 -22.82
C ASP A 290 -10.25 -29.69 -21.43
N GLY A 291 -9.52 -30.06 -20.37
CA GLY A 291 -9.97 -29.95 -18.97
C GLY A 291 -10.04 -28.51 -18.42
N VAL A 292 -9.44 -27.51 -19.09
CA VAL A 292 -9.49 -26.13 -18.63
C VAL A 292 -10.85 -25.52 -18.92
N THR A 293 -11.58 -25.19 -17.86
CA THR A 293 -12.95 -24.67 -17.94
C THR A 293 -13.02 -23.16 -17.67
N SER A 294 -11.95 -22.56 -17.12
CA SER A 294 -11.91 -21.12 -16.81
C SER A 294 -10.54 -20.50 -17.02
N ILE A 295 -10.54 -19.27 -17.52
CA ILE A 295 -9.36 -18.42 -17.68
C ILE A 295 -9.65 -17.10 -17.00
N GLY A 296 -8.82 -16.73 -16.04
CA GLY A 296 -8.97 -15.53 -15.21
C GLY A 296 -8.67 -14.24 -15.96
N ASN A 297 -8.99 -13.11 -15.31
CA ASN A 297 -8.79 -11.78 -15.84
C ASN A 297 -7.30 -11.51 -16.10
N GLY A 298 -6.97 -11.01 -17.30
CA GLY A 298 -5.59 -10.67 -17.64
C GLY A 298 -4.61 -11.86 -17.53
N ALA A 299 -5.10 -13.12 -17.65
CA ALA A 299 -4.27 -14.31 -17.45
C ALA A 299 -2.95 -14.27 -18.25
N PHE A 300 -2.95 -13.67 -19.42
CA PHE A 300 -1.80 -13.50 -20.32
C PHE A 300 -1.38 -12.02 -20.48
N GLU A 301 -1.66 -11.16 -19.50
CA GLU A 301 -1.27 -9.75 -19.51
C GLU A 301 0.25 -9.61 -19.70
N GLY A 302 0.68 -8.88 -20.76
CA GLY A 302 2.10 -8.66 -21.05
C GLY A 302 2.84 -9.87 -21.67
N CYS A 303 2.13 -10.86 -22.18
CA CYS A 303 2.68 -11.84 -23.11
C CYS A 303 2.71 -11.22 -24.50
N THR A 304 3.90 -10.82 -24.97
CA THR A 304 4.07 -9.98 -26.19
C THR A 304 4.74 -10.70 -27.35
N SER A 305 4.99 -12.03 -27.22
CA SER A 305 5.63 -12.87 -28.27
C SER A 305 4.61 -13.52 -29.17
#